data_196a9e10a2f554a760da00273035e14e
#
_entry.id   196a9e10a2f554a760da00273035e14e
#
_cell.length_a   1.000
_cell.length_b   1.000
_cell.length_c   1.000
_cell.angle_alpha   90.00
_cell.angle_beta   90.00
_cell.angle_gamma   90.00
#
_symmetry.space_group_name_H-M   'P 1'
#
loop_
_entity.id
_entity.type
_entity.pdbx_description
1 polymer ?
#
loop_
_entity_poly.entity_id
_entity_poly.type
_entity_poly.pdbx_seq_one_letter_code
_entity_poly.pdbx_strand_id
1 'polypeptide(L)'
;MRVHAAVSRSGRASGWRLPLALLAWLFPLALYAQTLTIVSGNNQTLVPTQASQPLVVRATDAQGAPLAGATIAWSSSNATAGFAASTQTDSKGESTNRLTAVLPGNYTLNAAIAGAQNGANVNFIFVNGVANLGALTPVQAAVGHAIDVACPALATSPTPTSSQQTDFLQRCSEIVVNASSSAVPAALDAMASNKTQPQSQMASNVQISQSSNLDARMNALRLGATGISLGGLAVSNNGKSVPLAMLGNAFHKDPAQGGEVGGEFSRWGFFANGMISNGSFAANESRPGFDYNGASLTAGFDYRFSDAFVAGVAFGYNHDKSDLDLNSGKIDGDGYSLNGYMTWYHGNDFYVQASVEFTKLDFDLSRNIIYQIAALGAGGGTTSVNQVAKASPGGDLESLNVTLGHDFNNGAFAFSPYLRGAYAHLSLDGFTETIDSNAPGFGLATQVDSRTKVTEIGTIGSLFSYTSSQNWGVLVPNARLEYSHDFRTDPQTVVSRFVSDPTQTVIVVTDPRLDHNFYEIGLGLNAVWPQGRSGYIAYEYIGGLTGAHLNRFEAGFRIEF
;
A
#
# COMPACT_ATOMS: atom_id res chain seq x y z
N MET A 1 25.56 73.73 4.76
CA MET A 1 26.65 74.64 4.98
C MET A 1 27.72 74.32 3.99
N ARG A 2 27.77 74.96 2.83
CA ARG A 2 28.59 76.16 2.53
C ARG A 2 30.02 75.93 2.99
N VAL A 3 31.15 76.00 2.19
CA VAL A 3 31.38 76.94 1.08
C VAL A 3 32.81 76.68 0.58
N HIS A 4 33.03 76.78 -0.74
CA HIS A 4 34.09 77.45 -1.52
C HIS A 4 35.55 76.96 -1.39
N ALA A 5 36.21 76.70 -2.44
CA ALA A 5 36.63 77.43 -3.65
C ALA A 5 38.02 78.11 -3.46
N ALA A 6 38.85 77.92 -4.45
CA ALA A 6 39.58 78.87 -5.30
C ALA A 6 40.99 78.35 -5.62
N VAL A 7 41.33 78.07 -6.85
CA VAL A 7 41.83 78.93 -7.93
C VAL A 7 43.17 79.57 -7.64
N SER A 8 44.18 79.31 -8.47
CA SER A 8 45.01 80.24 -9.22
C SER A 8 46.33 79.62 -9.67
N ARG A 9 46.55 79.42 -10.99
CA ARG A 9 47.38 80.18 -11.96
C ARG A 9 48.83 80.34 -11.52
N SER A 10 49.86 80.11 -12.28
CA SER A 10 50.28 80.32 -13.64
C SER A 10 51.81 80.19 -13.65
N GLY A 11 52.40 79.94 -14.79
CA GLY A 11 53.81 80.20 -15.03
C GLY A 11 54.46 79.39 -16.14
N ARG A 12 54.45 79.94 -17.34
CA ARG A 12 55.27 79.69 -18.50
C ARG A 12 56.76 79.45 -18.16
N ALA A 13 57.61 78.73 -18.88
CA ALA A 13 57.97 78.85 -20.29
C ALA A 13 59.08 77.85 -20.65
N SER A 14 59.02 77.41 -21.93
CA SER A 14 60.04 77.31 -22.92
C SER A 14 61.21 76.30 -22.77
N GLY A 15 61.37 75.49 -23.75
CA GLY A 15 62.65 75.31 -24.33
C GLY A 15 63.06 73.90 -24.80
N TRP A 16 62.73 73.52 -26.04
CA TRP A 16 63.54 72.86 -27.04
C TRP A 16 64.23 71.49 -26.86
N ARG A 17 63.87 70.66 -27.82
CA ARG A 17 64.61 69.69 -28.63
C ARG A 17 64.36 68.21 -28.31
N LEU A 18 63.66 67.59 -29.28
CA LEU A 18 63.80 66.21 -29.73
C LEU A 18 65.28 65.83 -30.00
N PRO A 19 65.62 64.51 -29.86
CA PRO A 19 65.17 63.54 -30.86
C PRO A 19 65.13 62.09 -30.44
N LEU A 20 64.60 61.32 -31.36
CA LEU A 20 64.72 59.89 -31.66
C LEU A 20 63.97 58.86 -30.83
N ALA A 21 62.92 58.43 -31.44
CA ALA A 21 62.52 57.07 -31.78
C ALA A 21 63.19 55.92 -31.02
N LEU A 22 62.42 55.35 -30.15
CA LEU A 22 62.39 53.90 -29.89
C LEU A 22 60.93 53.45 -29.94
N LEU A 23 60.48 53.00 -31.13
CA LEU A 23 59.33 52.19 -31.34
C LEU A 23 59.58 50.87 -30.59
N ALA A 24 59.26 50.82 -29.30
CA ALA A 24 59.07 49.55 -28.62
C ALA A 24 57.82 48.95 -29.21
N TRP A 25 57.97 47.94 -29.98
CA TRP A 25 56.89 47.00 -30.34
C TRP A 25 56.27 46.47 -29.04
N LEU A 26 55.19 47.08 -28.59
CA LEU A 26 54.23 46.46 -27.74
C LEU A 26 53.50 45.41 -28.60
N PHE A 27 54.14 44.24 -28.75
CA PHE A 27 53.34 43.05 -29.00
C PHE A 27 52.39 42.91 -27.83
N PRO A 28 51.05 42.99 -28.03
CA PRO A 28 50.18 42.49 -27.04
C PRO A 28 50.53 41.00 -26.89
N LEU A 29 51.05 40.61 -25.74
CA LEU A 29 50.98 39.21 -25.32
C LEU A 29 49.48 38.90 -25.31
N ALA A 30 48.94 38.50 -26.47
CA ALA A 30 47.65 37.87 -26.54
C ALA A 30 47.77 36.63 -25.66
N LEU A 31 47.25 36.73 -24.44
CA LEU A 31 47.01 35.54 -23.63
C LEU A 31 46.12 34.62 -24.46
N TYR A 32 46.75 33.64 -25.08
CA TYR A 32 46.03 32.60 -25.82
C TYR A 32 45.18 31.80 -24.83
N ALA A 33 43.92 32.18 -24.71
CA ALA A 33 42.96 31.46 -23.89
C ALA A 33 42.66 30.10 -24.54
N GLN A 34 43.23 29.05 -23.97
CA GLN A 34 42.84 27.68 -24.31
C GLN A 34 41.43 27.43 -23.76
N THR A 35 40.60 26.67 -24.48
CA THR A 35 39.28 26.30 -24.02
C THR A 35 39.14 24.78 -23.92
N LEU A 36 38.37 24.34 -22.93
CA LEU A 36 37.98 22.93 -22.74
C LEU A 36 36.46 22.84 -22.74
N THR A 37 35.92 21.94 -23.55
CA THR A 37 34.49 21.73 -23.67
C THR A 37 34.14 20.25 -23.47
N ILE A 38 32.98 19.98 -22.90
CA ILE A 38 32.43 18.61 -22.81
C ILE A 38 31.85 18.24 -24.17
N VAL A 39 32.29 17.12 -24.73
CA VAL A 39 31.76 16.54 -25.96
C VAL A 39 30.64 15.54 -25.62
N SER A 40 30.87 14.67 -24.65
CA SER A 40 29.89 13.68 -24.21
C SER A 40 30.15 13.17 -22.79
N GLY A 41 29.18 12.49 -22.21
CA GLY A 41 29.31 11.74 -20.94
C GLY A 41 28.97 12.52 -19.67
N ASN A 42 28.39 13.72 -19.75
CA ASN A 42 27.90 14.45 -18.59
C ASN A 42 26.51 13.96 -18.14
N ASN A 43 26.14 14.21 -16.88
CA ASN A 43 24.84 13.89 -16.27
C ASN A 43 24.47 12.40 -16.36
N GLN A 44 25.41 11.51 -16.09
CA GLN A 44 25.16 10.08 -16.07
C GLN A 44 24.63 9.63 -14.70
N THR A 45 23.71 8.70 -14.72
CA THR A 45 23.36 7.87 -13.56
C THR A 45 24.24 6.63 -13.57
N LEU A 46 24.88 6.33 -12.44
CA LEU A 46 25.81 5.22 -12.28
C LEU A 46 25.25 4.20 -11.27
N VAL A 47 25.74 2.99 -11.39
CA VAL A 47 25.56 1.93 -10.40
C VAL A 47 26.88 1.74 -9.67
N PRO A 48 26.89 1.53 -8.34
CA PRO A 48 28.12 1.29 -7.60
C PRO A 48 29.01 0.22 -8.25
N THR A 49 30.31 0.48 -8.28
CA THR A 49 31.35 -0.37 -8.87
C THR A 49 31.38 -0.48 -10.39
N GLN A 50 30.38 0.02 -11.11
CA GLN A 50 30.38 0.05 -12.58
C GLN A 50 31.08 1.30 -13.12
N ALA A 51 31.77 1.12 -14.25
CA ALA A 51 32.41 2.23 -14.95
C ALA A 51 31.37 3.05 -15.74
N SER A 52 31.52 4.38 -15.73
CA SER A 52 30.73 5.29 -16.55
C SER A 52 30.85 4.99 -18.04
N GLN A 53 29.92 5.49 -18.85
CA GLN A 53 30.16 5.69 -20.27
C GLN A 53 31.37 6.64 -20.47
N PRO A 54 32.01 6.66 -21.66
CA PRO A 54 33.13 7.51 -21.91
C PRO A 54 32.84 9.00 -21.64
N LEU A 55 33.75 9.65 -20.91
CA LEU A 55 33.75 11.07 -20.62
C LEU A 55 34.68 11.72 -21.62
N VAL A 56 34.15 12.47 -22.56
CA VAL A 56 34.95 13.04 -23.67
C VAL A 56 34.95 14.54 -23.52
N VAL A 57 36.15 15.10 -23.49
CA VAL A 57 36.42 16.54 -23.55
C VAL A 57 37.18 16.89 -24.81
N ARG A 58 37.02 18.12 -25.33
CA ARG A 58 37.79 18.66 -26.44
C ARG A 58 38.50 19.92 -25.98
N ALA A 59 39.82 19.94 -26.21
CA ALA A 59 40.68 21.10 -26.00
C ALA A 59 40.94 21.83 -27.32
N THR A 60 40.78 23.15 -27.32
CA THR A 60 41.08 24.01 -28.47
C THR A 60 41.93 25.21 -28.05
N ASP A 61 42.68 25.76 -28.99
CA ASP A 61 43.41 27.02 -28.84
C ASP A 61 42.46 28.23 -28.93
N ALA A 62 43.02 29.45 -28.83
CA ALA A 62 42.25 30.68 -28.91
C ALA A 62 41.55 30.93 -30.25
N GLN A 63 41.97 30.24 -31.29
CA GLN A 63 41.40 30.32 -32.63
C GLN A 63 40.41 29.21 -32.92
N GLY A 64 40.13 28.32 -31.91
CA GLY A 64 39.24 27.19 -32.05
C GLY A 64 39.84 25.95 -32.72
N ALA A 65 41.15 25.96 -32.99
CA ALA A 65 41.82 24.79 -33.57
C ALA A 65 42.11 23.72 -32.53
N PRO A 66 42.01 22.41 -32.87
CA PRO A 66 42.21 21.31 -31.92
C PRO A 66 43.65 21.32 -31.36
N LEU A 67 43.78 21.16 -30.05
CA LEU A 67 45.05 20.99 -29.35
C LEU A 67 45.36 19.48 -29.25
N ALA A 68 46.15 18.95 -30.20
CA ALA A 68 46.60 17.57 -30.15
C ALA A 68 47.76 17.40 -29.16
N GLY A 69 47.79 16.29 -28.42
CA GLY A 69 48.84 15.98 -27.44
C GLY A 69 48.79 16.83 -26.16
N ALA A 70 47.73 17.61 -25.94
CA ALA A 70 47.53 18.35 -24.70
C ALA A 70 47.21 17.39 -23.54
N THR A 71 47.83 17.61 -22.38
CA THR A 71 47.55 16.83 -21.18
C THR A 71 46.32 17.37 -20.49
N ILE A 72 45.33 16.53 -20.28
CA ILE A 72 44.13 16.81 -19.45
C ILE A 72 44.34 16.20 -18.07
N ALA A 73 44.35 17.05 -17.05
CA ALA A 73 44.39 16.64 -15.65
C ALA A 73 42.97 16.45 -15.15
N TRP A 74 42.72 15.35 -14.45
CA TRP A 74 41.43 14.98 -13.90
C TRP A 74 41.49 14.97 -12.37
N SER A 75 40.46 15.48 -11.70
CA SER A 75 40.37 15.52 -10.26
C SER A 75 38.94 15.37 -9.79
N SER A 76 38.75 14.79 -8.62
CA SER A 76 37.45 14.69 -7.96
C SER A 76 37.59 15.09 -6.50
N SER A 77 36.53 15.71 -5.94
CA SER A 77 36.43 16.00 -4.51
C SER A 77 36.10 14.73 -3.69
N ASN A 78 35.67 13.65 -4.35
CA ASN A 78 35.33 12.40 -3.70
C ASN A 78 36.50 11.40 -3.80
N ALA A 79 37.07 11.04 -2.63
CA ALA A 79 38.23 10.16 -2.54
C ALA A 79 37.97 8.71 -3.02
N THR A 80 36.71 8.30 -3.16
CA THR A 80 36.33 6.95 -3.61
C THR A 80 36.13 6.87 -5.12
N ALA A 81 36.33 7.97 -5.85
CA ALA A 81 36.24 8.00 -7.29
C ALA A 81 37.49 7.41 -7.97
N GLY A 82 37.33 6.36 -8.75
CA GLY A 82 38.40 5.78 -9.59
C GLY A 82 38.36 6.36 -10.98
N PHE A 83 39.48 6.97 -11.45
CA PHE A 83 39.65 7.53 -12.79
C PHE A 83 41.13 7.67 -13.12
N ALA A 84 41.47 7.82 -14.39
CA ALA A 84 42.83 8.16 -14.78
C ALA A 84 43.15 9.61 -14.41
N ALA A 85 44.18 9.86 -13.59
CA ALA A 85 44.56 11.20 -13.13
C ALA A 85 44.95 12.15 -14.26
N SER A 86 45.45 11.63 -15.40
CA SER A 86 45.75 12.39 -16.59
C SER A 86 45.51 11.57 -17.86
N THR A 87 45.11 12.26 -18.92
CA THR A 87 44.94 11.71 -20.27
C THR A 87 45.48 12.69 -21.31
N GLN A 88 45.72 12.24 -22.54
CA GLN A 88 46.18 13.11 -23.62
C GLN A 88 45.10 13.25 -24.69
N THR A 89 45.09 14.40 -25.36
CA THR A 89 44.22 14.65 -26.50
C THR A 89 44.76 14.03 -27.77
N ASP A 90 43.86 13.53 -28.62
CA ASP A 90 44.13 13.00 -29.94
C ASP A 90 44.32 14.13 -31.01
N SER A 91 44.41 13.76 -32.27
CA SER A 91 44.53 14.71 -33.40
C SER A 91 43.31 15.62 -33.58
N LYS A 92 42.15 15.29 -32.98
CA LYS A 92 40.93 16.11 -32.95
C LYS A 92 40.84 17.00 -31.71
N GLY A 93 41.89 16.97 -30.87
CA GLY A 93 41.88 17.63 -29.56
C GLY A 93 41.00 16.95 -28.52
N GLU A 94 40.55 15.70 -28.74
CA GLU A 94 39.67 14.98 -27.86
C GLU A 94 40.44 14.07 -26.90
N SER A 95 39.99 14.06 -25.65
CA SER A 95 40.54 13.19 -24.61
C SER A 95 39.39 12.46 -23.89
N THR A 96 39.62 11.19 -23.59
CA THR A 96 38.60 10.32 -23.01
C THR A 96 39.05 9.78 -21.64
N ASN A 97 38.13 9.77 -20.67
CA ASN A 97 38.28 9.12 -19.37
C ASN A 97 37.02 8.32 -19.00
N ARG A 98 37.05 7.61 -17.88
CA ARG A 98 35.90 6.93 -17.28
C ARG A 98 35.98 7.13 -15.77
N LEU A 99 34.81 7.21 -15.15
CA LEU A 99 34.66 7.23 -13.71
C LEU A 99 34.12 5.88 -13.21
N THR A 100 34.69 5.35 -12.12
CA THR A 100 34.13 4.27 -11.33
C THR A 100 33.93 4.77 -9.92
N ALA A 101 32.71 4.68 -9.41
CA ALA A 101 32.35 5.08 -8.04
C ALA A 101 31.90 3.86 -7.24
N VAL A 102 32.38 3.72 -6.00
CA VAL A 102 32.00 2.61 -5.12
C VAL A 102 30.83 3.00 -4.21
N LEU A 103 30.91 4.13 -3.56
CA LEU A 103 29.85 4.58 -2.64
C LEU A 103 28.72 5.30 -3.38
N PRO A 104 27.47 5.14 -2.94
CA PRO A 104 26.38 5.98 -3.42
C PRO A 104 26.61 7.46 -3.13
N GLY A 105 26.06 8.34 -3.97
CA GLY A 105 26.12 9.79 -3.80
C GLY A 105 26.37 10.55 -5.09
N ASN A 106 26.49 11.87 -4.94
CA ASN A 106 26.80 12.76 -6.04
C ASN A 106 28.30 12.89 -6.24
N TYR A 107 28.75 12.73 -7.46
CA TYR A 107 30.15 12.86 -7.85
C TYR A 107 30.32 14.00 -8.83
N THR A 108 31.40 14.76 -8.64
CA THR A 108 31.87 15.73 -9.62
C THR A 108 33.30 15.36 -10.03
N LEU A 109 33.52 15.19 -11.33
CA LEU A 109 34.82 14.98 -11.90
C LEU A 109 35.20 16.22 -12.69
N ASN A 110 36.27 16.90 -12.30
CA ASN A 110 36.81 18.05 -12.98
C ASN A 110 37.87 17.61 -14.00
N ALA A 111 37.80 18.16 -15.21
CA ALA A 111 38.83 18.04 -16.21
C ALA A 111 39.40 19.43 -16.49
N ALA A 112 40.73 19.56 -16.53
CA ALA A 112 41.42 20.80 -16.78
C ALA A 112 42.62 20.58 -17.73
N ILE A 113 42.90 21.52 -18.60
CA ILE A 113 44.14 21.49 -19.42
C ILE A 113 45.33 21.80 -18.51
N ALA A 114 46.27 20.85 -18.39
CA ALA A 114 47.44 21.01 -17.54
C ALA A 114 48.34 22.17 -18.03
N GLY A 115 48.65 23.10 -17.12
CA GLY A 115 49.49 24.27 -17.44
C GLY A 115 48.74 25.42 -18.11
N ALA A 116 47.45 25.36 -18.33
CA ALA A 116 46.64 26.47 -18.84
C ALA A 116 46.58 27.63 -17.85
N GLN A 117 46.96 28.85 -18.27
CA GLN A 117 47.04 30.02 -17.40
C GLN A 117 45.66 30.57 -16.95
N ASN A 118 44.58 30.22 -17.63
CA ASN A 118 43.23 30.77 -17.41
C ASN A 118 42.16 29.72 -17.07
N GLY A 119 42.54 28.62 -16.43
CA GLY A 119 41.59 27.70 -15.80
C GLY A 119 40.56 27.10 -16.77
N ALA A 120 40.98 26.73 -18.00
CA ALA A 120 40.10 25.98 -18.90
C ALA A 120 39.75 24.64 -18.24
N ASN A 121 38.62 24.57 -17.60
CA ASN A 121 38.14 23.37 -16.94
C ASN A 121 36.64 23.16 -17.17
N VAL A 122 36.21 21.92 -17.03
CA VAL A 122 34.81 21.53 -17.10
C VAL A 122 34.49 20.48 -16.00
N ASN A 123 33.26 20.45 -15.57
CA ASN A 123 32.80 19.50 -14.56
C ASN A 123 31.80 18.51 -15.16
N PHE A 124 32.02 17.23 -14.91
CA PHE A 124 31.06 16.17 -15.14
C PHE A 124 30.33 15.88 -13.84
N ILE A 125 29.02 15.72 -13.91
CA ILE A 125 28.17 15.43 -12.76
C ILE A 125 27.60 14.03 -12.90
N PHE A 126 27.55 13.29 -11.81
CA PHE A 126 27.06 11.91 -11.75
C PHE A 126 26.24 11.69 -10.50
N VAL A 127 25.24 10.83 -10.61
CA VAL A 127 24.52 10.27 -9.47
C VAL A 127 24.81 8.77 -9.42
N ASN A 128 25.44 8.29 -8.35
CA ASN A 128 25.76 6.87 -8.16
C ASN A 128 24.86 6.28 -7.10
N GLY A 129 24.20 5.15 -7.38
CA GLY A 129 23.32 4.53 -6.40
C GLY A 129 22.79 3.18 -6.83
N VAL A 130 22.43 2.37 -5.84
CA VAL A 130 21.77 1.06 -5.99
C VAL A 130 20.39 1.24 -6.62
N ALA A 131 19.70 2.34 -6.32
CA ALA A 131 18.41 2.68 -6.93
C ALA A 131 18.48 2.84 -8.48
N ASN A 132 19.68 3.02 -9.03
CA ASN A 132 19.90 3.15 -10.49
C ASN A 132 20.07 1.80 -11.20
N LEU A 133 19.99 0.67 -10.50
CA LEU A 133 20.02 -0.66 -11.13
C LEU A 133 18.89 -0.79 -12.15
N GLY A 134 19.20 -1.34 -13.31
CA GLY A 134 18.18 -1.63 -14.32
C GLY A 134 17.19 -2.70 -13.86
N ALA A 135 15.95 -2.57 -14.30
CA ALA A 135 14.87 -3.56 -14.05
C ALA A 135 14.49 -3.78 -12.57
N LEU A 136 14.69 -2.79 -11.71
CA LEU A 136 14.13 -2.81 -10.36
C LEU A 136 12.62 -2.56 -10.40
N THR A 137 11.87 -3.26 -9.53
CA THR A 137 10.48 -2.89 -9.22
C THR A 137 10.45 -1.54 -8.47
N PRO A 138 9.30 -0.83 -8.44
CA PRO A 138 9.17 0.40 -7.65
C PRO A 138 9.56 0.22 -6.18
N VAL A 139 9.22 -0.94 -5.58
CA VAL A 139 9.58 -1.30 -4.21
C VAL A 139 11.09 -1.41 -4.04
N GLN A 140 11.75 -2.17 -4.91
CA GLN A 140 13.20 -2.37 -4.87
C GLN A 140 13.95 -1.04 -5.06
N ALA A 141 13.48 -0.18 -5.96
CA ALA A 141 14.05 1.14 -6.20
C ALA A 141 13.89 2.07 -4.97
N ALA A 142 12.73 2.03 -4.29
CA ALA A 142 12.50 2.82 -3.08
C ALA A 142 13.43 2.38 -1.92
N VAL A 143 13.60 1.06 -1.72
CA VAL A 143 14.55 0.53 -0.73
C VAL A 143 15.99 0.85 -1.13
N GLY A 144 16.34 0.70 -2.41
CA GLY A 144 17.65 1.07 -2.96
C GLY A 144 17.99 2.54 -2.69
N HIS A 145 17.01 3.44 -2.86
CA HIS A 145 17.19 4.86 -2.54
C HIS A 145 17.47 5.11 -1.05
N ALA A 146 16.75 4.43 -0.16
CA ALA A 146 17.02 4.53 1.27
C ALA A 146 18.43 4.05 1.63
N ILE A 147 18.89 2.96 1.01
CA ILE A 147 20.27 2.46 1.15
C ILE A 147 21.29 3.48 0.63
N ASP A 148 21.03 4.10 -0.53
CA ASP A 148 21.92 5.09 -1.15
C ASP A 148 22.14 6.33 -0.28
N VAL A 149 21.17 6.67 0.59
CA VAL A 149 21.27 7.79 1.53
C VAL A 149 21.85 7.35 2.88
N ALA A 150 21.33 6.27 3.46
CA ALA A 150 21.67 5.83 4.80
C ALA A 150 23.12 5.27 4.90
N CYS A 151 23.59 4.53 3.90
CA CYS A 151 24.92 3.92 3.92
C CYS A 151 26.06 4.94 4.03
N PRO A 152 26.13 5.97 3.17
CA PRO A 152 27.17 7.00 3.29
C PRO A 152 27.07 7.77 4.60
N ALA A 153 25.85 8.05 5.07
CA ALA A 153 25.65 8.78 6.34
C ALA A 153 26.21 7.98 7.53
N LEU A 154 25.95 6.67 7.58
CA LEU A 154 26.50 5.79 8.61
C LEU A 154 28.01 5.61 8.49
N ALA A 155 28.54 5.44 7.27
CA ALA A 155 29.97 5.26 7.02
C ALA A 155 30.80 6.50 7.40
N THR A 156 30.23 7.69 7.31
CA THR A 156 30.89 8.96 7.66
C THR A 156 30.60 9.43 9.09
N SER A 157 29.70 8.76 9.80
CA SER A 157 29.40 9.08 11.20
C SER A 157 30.60 8.78 12.10
N PRO A 158 31.05 9.73 12.94
CA PRO A 158 32.20 9.50 13.83
C PRO A 158 31.94 8.45 14.92
N THR A 159 30.70 8.03 15.13
CA THR A 159 30.30 7.01 16.10
C THR A 159 29.14 6.18 15.57
N PRO A 160 29.33 4.91 15.13
CA PRO A 160 28.25 3.95 15.08
C PRO A 160 27.74 3.75 16.51
N THR A 161 26.52 4.21 16.78
CA THR A 161 26.04 4.36 18.16
C THR A 161 25.36 3.10 18.70
N SER A 162 25.00 2.14 17.84
CA SER A 162 24.36 0.89 18.24
C SER A 162 24.82 -0.30 17.41
N SER A 163 24.64 -1.50 17.98
CA SER A 163 24.89 -2.76 17.25
C SER A 163 24.01 -2.93 16.04
N GLN A 164 22.75 -2.46 16.11
CA GLN A 164 21.80 -2.46 14.98
C GLN A 164 22.31 -1.59 13.84
N GLN A 165 22.83 -0.39 14.12
CA GLN A 165 23.41 0.48 13.09
C GLN A 165 24.66 -0.13 12.46
N THR A 166 25.47 -0.84 13.26
CA THR A 166 26.66 -1.55 12.76
C THR A 166 26.26 -2.67 11.81
N ASP A 167 25.27 -3.50 12.16
CA ASP A 167 24.77 -4.56 11.27
C ASP A 167 24.09 -3.95 10.02
N PHE A 168 23.28 -2.89 10.18
CA PHE A 168 22.66 -2.21 9.05
C PHE A 168 23.72 -1.68 8.07
N LEU A 169 24.77 -1.01 8.56
CA LEU A 169 25.88 -0.54 7.71
C LEU A 169 26.57 -1.70 6.99
N GLN A 170 26.75 -2.85 7.66
CA GLN A 170 27.35 -4.02 7.05
C GLN A 170 26.47 -4.60 5.92
N ARG A 171 25.15 -4.75 6.17
CA ARG A 171 24.20 -5.23 5.13
C ARG A 171 24.13 -4.26 3.96
N CYS A 172 24.07 -2.99 4.25
CA CYS A 172 24.12 -1.87 3.34
C CYS A 172 25.37 -1.96 2.43
N SER A 173 26.56 -2.11 3.04
CA SER A 173 27.83 -2.20 2.32
C SER A 173 27.90 -3.45 1.43
N GLU A 174 27.35 -4.58 1.87
CA GLU A 174 27.25 -5.80 1.06
C GLU A 174 26.41 -5.57 -0.21
N ILE A 175 25.28 -4.88 -0.09
CA ILE A 175 24.43 -4.55 -1.25
C ILE A 175 25.17 -3.62 -2.21
N VAL A 176 25.78 -2.57 -1.70
CA VAL A 176 26.52 -1.59 -2.51
C VAL A 176 27.69 -2.22 -3.27
N VAL A 177 28.50 -3.05 -2.59
CA VAL A 177 29.67 -3.71 -3.21
C VAL A 177 29.24 -4.76 -4.23
N ASN A 178 28.11 -5.41 -4.03
CA ASN A 178 27.55 -6.41 -4.93
C ASN A 178 26.47 -5.86 -5.88
N ALA A 179 26.44 -4.55 -6.13
CA ALA A 179 25.35 -3.91 -6.88
C ALA A 179 25.08 -4.53 -8.26
N SER A 180 26.08 -5.12 -8.92
CA SER A 180 25.91 -5.84 -10.19
C SER A 180 25.44 -7.29 -10.05
N SER A 181 25.27 -7.81 -8.84
CA SER A 181 24.83 -9.16 -8.59
C SER A 181 23.32 -9.30 -8.77
N SER A 182 22.88 -10.41 -9.37
CA SER A 182 21.46 -10.77 -9.46
C SER A 182 20.79 -11.03 -8.10
N ALA A 183 21.56 -11.16 -7.00
CA ALA A 183 21.05 -11.32 -5.65
C ALA A 183 20.54 -10.00 -5.05
N VAL A 184 20.97 -8.85 -5.54
CA VAL A 184 20.63 -7.55 -4.97
C VAL A 184 19.14 -7.20 -5.08
N PRO A 185 18.45 -7.37 -6.23
CA PRO A 185 17.02 -7.13 -6.30
C PRO A 185 16.21 -7.95 -5.29
N ALA A 186 16.56 -9.23 -5.08
CA ALA A 186 15.90 -10.08 -4.09
C ALA A 186 16.18 -9.62 -2.65
N ALA A 187 17.39 -9.15 -2.35
CA ALA A 187 17.73 -8.58 -1.05
C ALA A 187 16.93 -7.29 -0.77
N LEU A 188 16.83 -6.40 -1.76
CA LEU A 188 16.03 -5.18 -1.65
C LEU A 188 14.54 -5.49 -1.40
N ASP A 189 14.01 -6.49 -2.10
CA ASP A 189 12.63 -6.94 -1.89
C ASP A 189 12.43 -7.53 -0.49
N ALA A 190 13.37 -8.35 -0.01
CA ALA A 190 13.32 -8.91 1.34
C ALA A 190 13.33 -7.84 2.44
N MET A 191 14.03 -6.73 2.22
CA MET A 191 14.11 -5.59 3.17
C MET A 191 12.87 -4.71 3.17
N ALA A 192 12.03 -4.77 2.14
CA ALA A 192 10.86 -3.90 1.99
C ALA A 192 9.76 -4.19 3.02
N SER A 193 9.07 -3.15 3.49
CA SER A 193 7.93 -3.21 4.41
C SER A 193 6.55 -3.26 3.74
N ASN A 194 6.50 -3.40 2.41
CA ASN A 194 5.27 -3.54 1.62
C ASN A 194 4.43 -4.79 1.99
N LYS A 195 4.99 -5.70 2.79
CA LYS A 195 4.35 -6.91 3.31
C LYS A 195 3.25 -6.63 4.34
N THR A 196 3.07 -5.36 4.72
CA THR A 196 1.98 -4.91 5.60
C THR A 196 0.71 -4.49 4.87
N GLN A 197 0.71 -4.44 3.54
CA GLN A 197 -0.46 -4.05 2.74
C GLN A 197 -1.68 -4.97 2.93
N PRO A 198 -1.54 -6.30 3.11
CA PRO A 198 -2.69 -7.17 3.39
C PRO A 198 -3.53 -6.78 4.59
N GLN A 199 -3.02 -6.04 5.59
CA GLN A 199 -3.80 -5.53 6.72
C GLN A 199 -5.04 -4.73 6.28
N SER A 200 -4.90 -3.85 5.27
CA SER A 200 -6.04 -3.07 4.76
C SER A 200 -7.09 -3.94 4.09
N GLN A 201 -6.67 -5.06 3.49
CA GLN A 201 -7.58 -6.02 2.87
C GLN A 201 -8.28 -6.86 3.93
N MET A 202 -7.57 -7.31 4.97
CA MET A 202 -8.14 -8.02 6.11
C MET A 202 -9.18 -7.15 6.82
N ALA A 203 -8.87 -5.88 7.12
CA ALA A 203 -9.83 -4.93 7.71
C ALA A 203 -11.08 -4.73 6.84
N SER A 204 -10.92 -4.62 5.52
CA SER A 204 -12.06 -4.55 4.60
C SER A 204 -12.91 -5.82 4.65
N ASN A 205 -12.29 -6.98 4.83
CA ASN A 205 -13.00 -8.25 4.95
C ASN A 205 -13.75 -8.36 6.29
N VAL A 206 -13.20 -7.84 7.39
CA VAL A 206 -13.92 -7.73 8.69
C VAL A 206 -15.21 -6.95 8.50
N GLN A 207 -15.13 -5.74 7.89
CA GLN A 207 -16.30 -4.90 7.59
C GLN A 207 -17.36 -5.64 6.77
N ILE A 208 -16.95 -6.31 5.69
CA ILE A 208 -17.87 -7.01 4.81
C ILE A 208 -18.52 -8.19 5.55
N SER A 209 -17.77 -8.94 6.35
CA SER A 209 -18.28 -10.08 7.10
C SER A 209 -19.31 -9.67 8.15
N GLN A 210 -19.05 -8.58 8.89
CA GLN A 210 -20.01 -8.05 9.87
C GLN A 210 -21.26 -7.49 9.18
N SER A 211 -21.09 -6.73 8.10
CA SER A 211 -22.21 -6.21 7.31
C SER A 211 -23.08 -7.33 6.74
N SER A 212 -22.50 -8.40 6.21
CA SER A 212 -23.23 -9.55 5.68
C SER A 212 -24.03 -10.27 6.78
N ASN A 213 -23.41 -10.51 7.94
CA ASN A 213 -24.10 -11.11 9.08
C ASN A 213 -25.31 -10.26 9.55
N LEU A 214 -25.18 -8.93 9.55
CA LEU A 214 -26.28 -8.01 9.88
C LEU A 214 -27.33 -7.96 8.78
N ASP A 215 -26.94 -7.95 7.51
CA ASP A 215 -27.86 -8.01 6.37
C ASP A 215 -28.70 -9.28 6.41
N ALA A 216 -28.11 -10.43 6.74
CA ALA A 216 -28.82 -11.67 6.94
C ALA A 216 -29.89 -11.52 8.06
N ARG A 217 -29.55 -10.84 9.18
CA ARG A 217 -30.53 -10.55 10.26
C ARG A 217 -31.62 -9.61 9.78
N MET A 218 -31.28 -8.48 9.17
CA MET A 218 -32.25 -7.47 8.71
C MET A 218 -33.19 -8.02 7.64
N ASN A 219 -32.68 -8.84 6.72
CA ASN A 219 -33.48 -9.53 5.73
C ASN A 219 -34.48 -10.49 6.39
N ALA A 220 -34.06 -11.15 7.42
CA ALA A 220 -34.92 -12.03 8.20
C ALA A 220 -36.02 -11.29 8.94
N LEU A 221 -35.70 -10.17 9.58
CA LEU A 221 -36.68 -9.30 10.25
C LEU A 221 -37.70 -8.77 9.24
N ARG A 222 -37.24 -8.40 8.04
CA ARG A 222 -38.08 -7.92 6.95
C ARG A 222 -39.16 -8.91 6.53
N LEU A 223 -38.86 -10.17 6.60
CA LEU A 223 -39.72 -11.24 6.11
C LEU A 223 -40.60 -11.83 7.22
N GLY A 224 -40.80 -11.09 8.32
CA GLY A 224 -41.78 -11.36 9.34
C GLY A 224 -41.27 -12.20 10.49
N ALA A 225 -39.97 -12.31 10.67
CA ALA A 225 -39.38 -12.97 11.81
C ALA A 225 -39.66 -12.16 13.08
N THR A 226 -40.63 -12.59 13.88
CA THR A 226 -40.81 -12.18 15.26
C THR A 226 -40.15 -13.23 16.15
N GLY A 227 -39.38 -12.79 17.13
CA GLY A 227 -38.64 -13.70 17.99
C GLY A 227 -37.24 -13.96 17.46
N ILE A 228 -37.02 -14.91 16.59
CA ILE A 228 -35.67 -15.28 16.11
C ILE A 228 -35.74 -15.54 14.61
N SER A 229 -34.74 -15.14 13.83
CA SER A 229 -34.87 -14.84 12.45
C SER A 229 -34.51 -15.92 11.45
N LEU A 230 -35.25 -15.91 10.36
CA LEU A 230 -34.86 -16.52 9.09
C LEU A 230 -34.99 -15.52 7.95
N GLY A 231 -33.98 -15.44 7.13
CA GLY A 231 -34.04 -14.62 5.95
C GLY A 231 -35.16 -15.07 5.00
N GLY A 232 -36.08 -14.21 4.70
CA GLY A 232 -36.78 -14.28 3.45
C GLY A 232 -38.08 -15.08 3.33
N LEU A 233 -38.88 -15.30 4.35
CA LEU A 233 -39.93 -16.29 4.19
C LEU A 233 -41.37 -15.80 4.39
N ALA A 234 -42.13 -15.77 3.29
CA ALA A 234 -43.57 -15.79 3.30
C ALA A 234 -44.08 -17.07 2.61
N VAL A 235 -45.08 -17.72 3.18
CA VAL A 235 -45.76 -18.84 2.54
C VAL A 235 -47.05 -18.36 1.89
N SER A 236 -47.24 -18.68 0.62
CA SER A 236 -48.49 -18.40 -0.07
C SER A 236 -49.53 -19.47 0.28
N ASN A 237 -50.63 -19.03 0.90
CA ASN A 237 -51.82 -19.86 1.05
C ASN A 237 -52.99 -19.21 0.31
N ASN A 238 -53.49 -19.86 -0.73
CA ASN A 238 -54.59 -19.41 -1.60
C ASN A 238 -54.39 -17.99 -2.20
N GLY A 239 -53.15 -17.69 -2.69
CA GLY A 239 -52.87 -16.40 -3.32
C GLY A 239 -52.65 -15.24 -2.36
N LYS A 240 -52.63 -15.45 -1.06
CA LYS A 240 -52.22 -14.48 -0.05
C LYS A 240 -50.89 -14.89 0.55
N SER A 241 -49.95 -13.95 0.51
CA SER A 241 -48.64 -14.11 1.17
C SER A 241 -48.84 -14.06 2.69
N VAL A 242 -48.59 -15.16 3.38
CA VAL A 242 -48.65 -15.26 4.85
C VAL A 242 -47.21 -15.31 5.37
N PRO A 243 -46.76 -14.31 6.15
CA PRO A 243 -45.45 -14.37 6.80
C PRO A 243 -45.30 -15.66 7.60
N LEU A 244 -44.14 -16.30 7.49
CA LEU A 244 -43.87 -17.60 8.13
C LEU A 244 -44.04 -17.55 9.64
N ALA A 245 -43.81 -16.38 10.25
CA ALA A 245 -44.09 -16.13 11.66
C ALA A 245 -45.56 -16.43 12.06
N MET A 246 -46.52 -16.28 11.15
CA MET A 246 -47.92 -16.65 11.40
C MET A 246 -48.17 -18.16 11.30
N LEU A 247 -47.30 -18.93 10.62
CA LEU A 247 -47.46 -20.40 10.54
C LEU A 247 -47.01 -21.12 11.81
N GLY A 248 -46.09 -20.56 12.61
CA GLY A 248 -45.70 -21.11 13.90
C GLY A 248 -46.91 -21.29 14.81
N ASN A 249 -47.88 -20.37 14.76
CA ASN A 249 -49.13 -20.47 15.50
C ASN A 249 -50.19 -21.39 14.87
N ALA A 250 -50.10 -21.68 13.57
CA ALA A 250 -51.03 -22.62 12.91
C ALA A 250 -50.77 -24.08 13.24
N PHE A 251 -49.58 -24.43 13.72
CA PHE A 251 -49.22 -25.79 14.13
C PHE A 251 -49.50 -26.08 15.60
N HIS A 252 -49.97 -25.08 16.38
CA HIS A 252 -50.29 -25.23 17.82
C HIS A 252 -51.79 -25.19 18.14
N LYS A 253 -52.67 -25.42 17.16
CA LYS A 253 -54.09 -25.43 17.40
C LYS A 253 -54.63 -26.84 17.72
N ASP A 254 -54.91 -27.06 18.99
CA ASP A 254 -55.94 -28.04 19.39
C ASP A 254 -57.28 -27.64 18.77
N PRO A 255 -58.04 -28.55 18.12
CA PRO A 255 -59.23 -28.20 17.36
C PRO A 255 -60.46 -27.81 18.19
N ALA A 256 -60.33 -27.63 19.49
CA ALA A 256 -61.48 -27.61 20.38
C ALA A 256 -61.85 -26.29 21.07
N GLN A 257 -61.20 -25.16 20.79
CA GLN A 257 -61.68 -23.87 21.32
C GLN A 257 -61.49 -22.70 20.37
N GLY A 258 -62.60 -22.15 19.88
CA GLY A 258 -62.66 -20.83 19.26
C GLY A 258 -62.32 -19.77 20.32
N GLY A 259 -61.11 -19.30 20.31
CA GLY A 259 -60.60 -18.22 21.13
C GLY A 259 -59.71 -17.32 20.29
N GLU A 260 -59.84 -16.01 20.50
CA GLU A 260 -59.03 -14.97 19.86
C GLU A 260 -57.56 -15.37 19.86
N VAL A 261 -56.93 -15.30 18.69
CA VAL A 261 -55.51 -15.51 18.51
C VAL A 261 -54.78 -14.23 18.93
N GLY A 262 -54.67 -14.02 20.23
CA GLY A 262 -53.87 -12.98 20.87
C GLY A 262 -52.67 -13.60 21.56
N GLY A 263 -51.83 -14.30 20.85
CA GLY A 263 -50.50 -14.60 21.36
C GLY A 263 -49.66 -13.32 21.30
N GLU A 264 -49.29 -12.77 22.46
CA GLU A 264 -48.31 -11.69 22.52
C GLU A 264 -47.02 -12.22 21.91
N PHE A 265 -46.77 -11.84 20.64
CA PHE A 265 -45.48 -12.09 20.00
C PHE A 265 -44.38 -11.39 20.81
N SER A 266 -43.35 -12.12 21.21
CA SER A 266 -42.20 -11.50 21.85
C SER A 266 -41.67 -10.38 20.95
N ARG A 267 -41.63 -9.15 21.48
CA ARG A 267 -41.05 -7.99 20.79
C ARG A 267 -39.53 -8.05 20.74
N TRP A 268 -38.94 -8.94 21.51
CA TRP A 268 -37.50 -9.18 21.56
C TRP A 268 -37.09 -10.32 20.64
N GLY A 269 -36.03 -10.09 19.88
CA GLY A 269 -35.37 -11.10 19.06
C GLY A 269 -33.91 -11.27 19.46
N PHE A 270 -33.40 -12.49 19.34
CA PHE A 270 -31.99 -12.82 19.48
C PHE A 270 -31.50 -13.55 18.22
N PHE A 271 -30.27 -13.30 17.81
CA PHE A 271 -29.65 -14.02 16.68
C PHE A 271 -28.19 -14.28 16.93
N ALA A 272 -27.64 -15.29 16.23
CA ALA A 272 -26.22 -15.54 16.08
C ALA A 272 -25.97 -16.04 14.65
N ASN A 273 -25.05 -15.41 13.96
CA ASN A 273 -24.62 -15.73 12.59
C ASN A 273 -23.12 -15.92 12.57
N GLY A 274 -22.65 -16.88 11.79
CA GLY A 274 -21.22 -17.14 11.55
C GLY A 274 -20.90 -17.20 10.07
N MET A 275 -19.69 -16.75 9.69
CA MET A 275 -19.17 -16.76 8.34
C MET A 275 -17.73 -17.27 8.33
N ILE A 276 -17.38 -18.02 7.29
CA ILE A 276 -16.01 -18.38 6.95
C ILE A 276 -15.73 -17.84 5.55
N SER A 277 -14.60 -17.17 5.39
CA SER A 277 -14.17 -16.61 4.11
C SER A 277 -12.78 -17.11 3.77
N ASN A 278 -12.52 -17.28 2.49
CA ASN A 278 -11.19 -17.55 1.96
C ASN A 278 -11.01 -16.84 0.63
N GLY A 279 -9.77 -16.55 0.28
CA GLY A 279 -9.43 -15.90 -0.96
C GLY A 279 -7.94 -15.92 -1.23
N SER A 280 -7.57 -15.58 -2.44
CA SER A 280 -6.18 -15.39 -2.85
C SER A 280 -6.04 -14.09 -3.62
N PHE A 281 -4.90 -13.44 -3.43
CA PHE A 281 -4.53 -12.20 -4.08
C PHE A 281 -3.19 -12.39 -4.78
N ALA A 282 -3.15 -12.20 -6.09
CA ALA A 282 -1.93 -12.32 -6.87
C ALA A 282 -0.91 -11.23 -6.49
N ALA A 283 0.39 -11.55 -6.60
CA ALA A 283 1.47 -10.58 -6.49
C ALA A 283 1.35 -9.51 -7.58
N ASN A 284 1.80 -8.29 -7.27
CA ASN A 284 2.02 -7.23 -8.23
C ASN A 284 3.39 -6.56 -7.98
N GLU A 285 3.71 -5.49 -8.70
CA GLU A 285 5.00 -4.79 -8.56
C GLU A 285 5.20 -4.10 -7.19
N SER A 286 4.13 -3.94 -6.40
CA SER A 286 4.14 -3.20 -5.14
C SER A 286 3.93 -4.07 -3.90
N ARG A 287 3.39 -5.28 -4.04
CA ARG A 287 3.14 -6.21 -2.93
C ARG A 287 3.33 -7.67 -3.33
N PRO A 288 3.72 -8.55 -2.39
CA PRO A 288 3.65 -9.99 -2.61
C PRO A 288 2.21 -10.46 -2.78
N GLY A 289 2.01 -11.60 -3.43
CA GLY A 289 0.75 -12.32 -3.35
C GLY A 289 0.52 -12.86 -1.94
N PHE A 290 -0.73 -13.18 -1.63
CA PHE A 290 -1.09 -13.78 -0.35
C PHE A 290 -2.38 -14.58 -0.42
N ASP A 291 -2.44 -15.63 0.38
CA ASP A 291 -3.67 -16.34 0.67
C ASP A 291 -4.30 -15.79 1.96
N TYR A 292 -5.63 -15.77 1.97
CA TYR A 292 -6.42 -15.21 3.04
C TYR A 292 -7.46 -16.23 3.53
N ASN A 293 -7.58 -16.36 4.86
CA ASN A 293 -8.61 -17.15 5.52
C ASN A 293 -9.17 -16.36 6.69
N GLY A 294 -10.49 -16.31 6.80
CA GLY A 294 -11.19 -15.58 7.86
C GLY A 294 -12.37 -16.35 8.43
N ALA A 295 -12.66 -16.08 9.69
CA ALA A 295 -13.85 -16.55 10.37
C ALA A 295 -14.48 -15.42 11.17
N SER A 296 -15.80 -15.29 11.13
CA SER A 296 -16.54 -14.29 11.89
C SER A 296 -17.73 -14.89 12.62
N LEU A 297 -18.07 -14.27 13.75
CA LEU A 297 -19.27 -14.55 14.53
C LEU A 297 -19.89 -13.22 14.92
N THR A 298 -21.23 -13.10 14.72
CA THR A 298 -22.01 -11.93 15.12
C THR A 298 -23.22 -12.40 15.90
N ALA A 299 -23.42 -11.85 17.09
CA ALA A 299 -24.58 -12.15 17.93
C ALA A 299 -25.20 -10.86 18.46
N GLY A 300 -26.53 -10.80 18.51
CA GLY A 300 -27.21 -9.58 18.92
C GLY A 300 -28.68 -9.78 19.29
N PHE A 301 -29.27 -8.66 19.70
CA PHE A 301 -30.68 -8.59 19.99
C PHE A 301 -31.31 -7.41 19.26
N ASP A 302 -32.60 -7.55 18.98
CA ASP A 302 -33.44 -6.50 18.46
C ASP A 302 -34.76 -6.38 19.22
N TYR A 303 -35.35 -5.22 19.06
CA TYR A 303 -36.67 -4.92 19.60
C TYR A 303 -37.59 -4.39 18.52
N ARG A 304 -38.78 -4.97 18.43
CA ARG A 304 -39.83 -4.53 17.52
C ARG A 304 -40.64 -3.41 18.17
N PHE A 305 -40.36 -2.19 17.83
CA PHE A 305 -41.05 -0.98 18.31
C PHE A 305 -42.47 -0.89 17.77
N SER A 306 -42.64 -1.28 16.51
CA SER A 306 -43.92 -1.35 15.80
C SER A 306 -43.86 -2.42 14.71
N ASP A 307 -44.97 -2.69 14.05
CA ASP A 307 -45.02 -3.59 12.90
C ASP A 307 -44.14 -3.11 11.75
N ALA A 308 -43.88 -1.80 11.67
CA ALA A 308 -43.11 -1.16 10.65
C ALA A 308 -41.64 -0.88 11.06
N PHE A 309 -41.24 -1.03 12.32
CA PHE A 309 -39.91 -0.62 12.76
C PHE A 309 -39.31 -1.56 13.79
N VAL A 310 -38.12 -2.07 13.43
CA VAL A 310 -37.29 -2.90 14.32
C VAL A 310 -35.88 -2.30 14.36
N ALA A 311 -35.29 -2.25 15.55
CA ALA A 311 -33.89 -1.85 15.70
C ALA A 311 -33.18 -2.74 16.71
N GLY A 312 -31.88 -2.89 16.59
CA GLY A 312 -31.08 -3.78 17.41
C GLY A 312 -29.62 -3.37 17.54
N VAL A 313 -28.94 -4.11 18.41
CA VAL A 313 -27.50 -4.03 18.63
C VAL A 313 -26.88 -5.40 18.53
N ALA A 314 -25.66 -5.48 18.06
CA ALA A 314 -24.91 -6.73 17.93
C ALA A 314 -23.44 -6.56 18.27
N PHE A 315 -22.84 -7.64 18.75
CA PHE A 315 -21.40 -7.77 18.94
C PHE A 315 -20.85 -8.73 17.91
N GLY A 316 -19.73 -8.39 17.32
CA GLY A 316 -19.02 -9.19 16.35
C GLY A 316 -17.60 -9.52 16.80
N TYR A 317 -17.13 -10.69 16.39
CA TYR A 317 -15.74 -11.11 16.48
C TYR A 317 -15.30 -11.66 15.13
N ASN A 318 -14.11 -11.25 14.70
CA ASN A 318 -13.46 -11.77 13.50
C ASN A 318 -12.05 -12.26 13.85
N HIS A 319 -11.64 -13.33 13.20
CA HIS A 319 -10.27 -13.82 13.23
C HIS A 319 -9.83 -14.11 11.80
N ASP A 320 -8.81 -13.42 11.35
CA ASP A 320 -8.33 -13.44 9.97
C ASP A 320 -6.84 -13.78 9.91
N LYS A 321 -6.44 -14.54 8.88
CA LYS A 321 -5.05 -14.91 8.61
C LYS A 321 -4.69 -14.64 7.17
N SER A 322 -3.50 -14.09 6.95
CA SER A 322 -2.89 -13.93 5.64
C SER A 322 -1.50 -14.54 5.63
N ASP A 323 -1.28 -15.50 4.77
CA ASP A 323 0.03 -16.10 4.50
C ASP A 323 0.58 -15.49 3.21
N LEU A 324 1.74 -14.84 3.30
CA LEU A 324 2.36 -14.17 2.16
C LEU A 324 3.19 -15.14 1.33
N ASP A 325 3.10 -15.00 0.01
CA ASP A 325 3.84 -15.82 -0.95
C ASP A 325 5.36 -15.79 -0.71
N LEU A 326 6.04 -16.79 -1.24
CA LEU A 326 7.49 -16.94 -1.18
C LEU A 326 8.04 -16.92 0.26
N ASN A 327 7.23 -17.37 1.23
CA ASN A 327 7.61 -17.33 2.65
C ASN A 327 8.02 -15.92 3.12
N SER A 328 7.36 -14.87 2.59
CA SER A 328 7.68 -13.49 2.90
C SER A 328 7.18 -13.05 4.28
N GLY A 329 6.31 -13.83 4.92
CA GLY A 329 5.77 -13.56 6.25
C GLY A 329 4.30 -13.95 6.38
N LYS A 330 3.69 -13.51 7.47
CA LYS A 330 2.27 -13.72 7.75
C LYS A 330 1.69 -12.59 8.57
N ILE A 331 0.36 -12.45 8.53
CA ILE A 331 -0.41 -11.53 9.33
C ILE A 331 -1.56 -12.32 9.95
N ASP A 332 -1.66 -12.31 11.27
CA ASP A 332 -2.83 -12.75 12.02
C ASP A 332 -3.57 -11.49 12.50
N GLY A 333 -4.90 -11.45 12.43
CA GLY A 333 -5.69 -10.29 12.81
C GLY A 333 -6.96 -10.67 13.56
N ASP A 334 -7.27 -9.94 14.62
CA ASP A 334 -8.50 -10.03 15.38
C ASP A 334 -9.29 -8.72 15.28
N GLY A 335 -10.62 -8.83 15.15
CA GLY A 335 -11.54 -7.69 15.10
C GLY A 335 -12.68 -7.86 16.09
N TYR A 336 -12.94 -6.83 16.90
CA TYR A 336 -14.04 -6.79 17.87
C TYR A 336 -14.96 -5.64 17.50
N SER A 337 -16.22 -5.94 17.13
CA SER A 337 -17.16 -4.95 16.64
C SER A 337 -18.37 -4.76 17.55
N LEU A 338 -18.82 -3.51 17.63
CA LEU A 338 -20.11 -3.11 18.15
C LEU A 338 -20.94 -2.55 16.98
N ASN A 339 -22.13 -3.12 16.81
CA ASN A 339 -22.99 -2.80 15.69
C ASN A 339 -24.34 -2.31 16.16
N GLY A 340 -24.87 -1.27 15.50
CA GLY A 340 -26.27 -0.86 15.58
C GLY A 340 -26.94 -1.11 14.23
N TYR A 341 -28.17 -1.57 14.22
CA TYR A 341 -28.91 -1.80 12.98
C TYR A 341 -30.39 -1.54 13.12
N MET A 342 -31.04 -1.25 12.00
CA MET A 342 -32.49 -1.05 11.94
C MET A 342 -33.07 -1.52 10.62
N THR A 343 -34.36 -1.87 10.65
CA THR A 343 -35.19 -2.12 9.49
C THR A 343 -36.51 -1.37 9.66
N TRP A 344 -36.88 -0.58 8.63
CA TRP A 344 -38.12 0.14 8.56
C TRP A 344 -38.90 -0.27 7.31
N TYR A 345 -40.21 -0.45 7.44
CA TYR A 345 -41.12 -0.84 6.38
C TYR A 345 -42.11 0.28 6.10
N HIS A 346 -42.38 0.51 4.82
CA HIS A 346 -43.45 1.41 4.39
C HIS A 346 -44.42 0.67 3.48
N GLY A 347 -45.67 0.58 3.91
CA GLY A 347 -46.62 -0.31 3.26
C GLY A 347 -46.27 -1.79 3.45
N ASN A 348 -46.55 -2.59 2.43
CA ASN A 348 -46.30 -4.04 2.48
C ASN A 348 -45.02 -4.46 1.79
N ASP A 349 -44.38 -3.56 1.02
CA ASP A 349 -43.38 -3.97 0.02
C ASP A 349 -42.11 -3.13 0.02
N PHE A 350 -42.14 -1.85 0.41
CA PHE A 350 -40.96 -1.00 0.47
C PHE A 350 -40.25 -1.09 1.83
N TYR A 351 -38.91 -1.12 1.80
CA TYR A 351 -38.12 -1.18 3.03
C TYR A 351 -36.86 -0.32 2.98
N VAL A 352 -36.43 0.10 4.16
CA VAL A 352 -35.14 0.73 4.43
C VAL A 352 -34.43 -0.06 5.50
N GLN A 353 -33.19 -0.44 5.25
CA GLN A 353 -32.31 -1.05 6.23
C GLN A 353 -31.08 -0.17 6.42
N ALA A 354 -30.61 -0.03 7.65
CA ALA A 354 -29.37 0.67 7.94
C ALA A 354 -28.58 -0.04 9.03
N SER A 355 -27.26 0.00 8.92
CA SER A 355 -26.34 -0.48 9.98
C SER A 355 -25.16 0.46 10.13
N VAL A 356 -24.69 0.61 11.37
CA VAL A 356 -23.47 1.29 11.76
C VAL A 356 -22.58 0.30 12.49
N GLU A 357 -21.28 0.38 12.27
CA GLU A 357 -20.30 -0.51 12.87
C GLU A 357 -19.11 0.29 13.40
N PHE A 358 -18.65 -0.09 14.58
CA PHE A 358 -17.40 0.37 15.18
C PHE A 358 -16.59 -0.87 15.55
N THR A 359 -15.42 -1.02 14.94
CA THR A 359 -14.57 -2.19 15.12
C THR A 359 -13.18 -1.77 15.57
N LYS A 360 -12.70 -2.40 16.64
CA LYS A 360 -11.30 -2.37 17.05
C LYS A 360 -10.57 -3.54 16.41
N LEU A 361 -9.43 -3.25 15.81
CA LEU A 361 -8.59 -4.22 15.12
C LEU A 361 -7.26 -4.37 15.85
N ASP A 362 -6.80 -5.61 16.00
CA ASP A 362 -5.49 -5.95 16.52
C ASP A 362 -4.81 -6.89 15.52
N PHE A 363 -3.54 -6.63 15.19
CA PHE A 363 -2.78 -7.44 14.24
C PHE A 363 -1.48 -7.93 14.84
N ASP A 364 -1.12 -9.17 14.54
CA ASP A 364 0.20 -9.74 14.76
C ASP A 364 0.89 -9.97 13.41
N LEU A 365 1.95 -9.19 13.17
CA LEU A 365 2.72 -9.20 11.94
C LEU A 365 4.02 -9.96 12.13
N SER A 366 4.38 -10.79 11.16
CA SER A 366 5.71 -11.32 11.03
C SER A 366 6.18 -11.20 9.59
N ARG A 367 7.27 -10.47 9.36
CA ARG A 367 7.92 -10.27 8.08
C ARG A 367 9.23 -11.06 8.06
N ASN A 368 9.37 -11.99 7.13
CA ASN A 368 10.59 -12.75 6.93
C ASN A 368 11.55 -11.95 6.02
N ILE A 369 12.79 -11.78 6.48
CA ILE A 369 13.87 -11.12 5.75
C ILE A 369 14.88 -12.21 5.40
N ILE A 370 14.73 -12.80 4.21
CA ILE A 370 15.52 -13.96 3.78
C ILE A 370 16.20 -13.65 2.46
N TYR A 371 17.53 -13.60 2.46
CA TYR A 371 18.34 -13.49 1.25
C TYR A 371 19.77 -13.95 1.49
N GLN A 372 20.50 -14.16 0.40
CA GLN A 372 21.94 -14.45 0.41
C GLN A 372 22.67 -13.49 -0.51
N ILE A 373 23.81 -13.01 -0.06
CA ILE A 373 24.66 -12.09 -0.82
C ILE A 373 26.14 -12.39 -0.54
N ALA A 374 27.03 -12.07 -1.46
CA ALA A 374 28.47 -12.26 -1.20
C ALA A 374 28.92 -11.38 -0.02
N ALA A 375 29.66 -11.97 0.90
CA ALA A 375 30.17 -11.29 2.07
C ALA A 375 31.25 -10.26 1.71
N LEU A 376 31.43 -9.25 2.56
CA LEU A 376 32.51 -8.28 2.41
C LEU A 376 33.88 -8.96 2.67
N GLY A 377 34.88 -8.64 1.82
CA GLY A 377 36.27 -9.07 1.98
C GLY A 377 36.74 -10.12 0.98
N ALA A 378 38.07 -10.35 0.93
CA ALA A 378 38.74 -11.14 -0.10
C ALA A 378 38.54 -12.67 0.02
N GLY A 379 37.74 -13.16 0.96
CA GLY A 379 37.60 -14.59 1.26
C GLY A 379 36.51 -15.35 0.49
N GLY A 380 35.70 -14.68 -0.35
CA GLY A 380 34.69 -15.33 -1.21
C GLY A 380 33.52 -16.02 -0.47
N GLY A 381 33.24 -15.63 0.77
CA GLY A 381 32.13 -16.17 1.56
C GLY A 381 30.78 -15.60 1.15
N THR A 382 29.69 -16.18 1.67
CA THR A 382 28.32 -15.71 1.51
C THR A 382 27.74 -15.31 2.86
N THR A 383 27.14 -14.14 2.94
CA THR A 383 26.28 -13.76 4.05
C THR A 383 24.88 -14.29 3.79
N SER A 384 24.38 -15.08 4.73
CA SER A 384 22.97 -15.52 4.74
C SER A 384 22.22 -14.71 5.78
N VAL A 385 21.24 -13.94 5.34
CA VAL A 385 20.29 -13.23 6.20
C VAL A 385 19.03 -14.08 6.29
N ASN A 386 18.62 -14.40 7.52
CA ASN A 386 17.38 -15.12 7.82
C ASN A 386 16.83 -14.58 9.15
N GLN A 387 16.04 -13.53 9.07
CA GLN A 387 15.47 -12.82 10.20
C GLN A 387 13.96 -12.77 10.11
N VAL A 388 13.31 -12.65 11.27
CA VAL A 388 11.88 -12.40 11.39
C VAL A 388 11.68 -11.09 12.14
N ALA A 389 11.16 -10.10 11.44
CA ALA A 389 10.73 -8.84 12.03
C ALA A 389 9.26 -8.95 12.47
N LYS A 390 8.96 -8.55 13.71
CA LYS A 390 7.64 -8.67 14.32
C LYS A 390 7.10 -7.32 14.77
N ALA A 391 5.78 -7.16 14.70
CA ALA A 391 5.07 -6.02 15.25
C ALA A 391 3.62 -6.38 15.55
N SER A 392 2.99 -5.66 16.48
CA SER A 392 1.58 -5.86 16.86
C SER A 392 0.83 -4.51 16.84
N PRO A 393 0.58 -3.92 15.65
CA PRO A 393 -0.20 -2.69 15.54
C PRO A 393 -1.69 -2.93 15.71
N GLY A 394 -2.41 -1.86 16.12
CA GLY A 394 -3.86 -1.79 16.12
C GLY A 394 -4.44 -1.05 14.93
N GLY A 395 -5.78 -0.86 15.01
CA GLY A 395 -6.52 -0.04 14.07
C GLY A 395 -7.98 0.11 14.48
N ASP A 396 -8.66 1.06 13.86
CA ASP A 396 -10.06 1.35 14.06
C ASP A 396 -10.78 1.34 12.70
N LEU A 397 -11.96 0.73 12.68
CA LEU A 397 -12.80 0.70 11.49
C LEU A 397 -14.21 1.17 11.88
N GLU A 398 -14.70 2.15 11.12
CA GLU A 398 -16.07 2.66 11.26
C GLU A 398 -16.79 2.44 9.92
N SER A 399 -18.03 1.94 9.95
CA SER A 399 -18.81 1.78 8.74
C SER A 399 -20.27 2.17 8.88
N LEU A 400 -20.87 2.54 7.77
CA LEU A 400 -22.30 2.83 7.62
C LEU A 400 -22.79 2.17 6.32
N ASN A 401 -23.86 1.39 6.43
CA ASN A 401 -24.55 0.80 5.29
C ASN A 401 -26.02 1.23 5.31
N VAL A 402 -26.56 1.57 4.13
CA VAL A 402 -27.97 1.88 3.93
C VAL A 402 -28.46 1.15 2.69
N THR A 403 -29.54 0.39 2.84
CA THR A 403 -30.20 -0.38 1.76
C THR A 403 -31.64 0.08 1.62
N LEU A 404 -32.04 0.36 0.39
CA LEU A 404 -33.40 0.69 -0.01
C LEU A 404 -33.89 -0.38 -0.98
N GLY A 405 -35.02 -0.99 -0.74
CA GLY A 405 -35.51 -2.04 -1.62
C GLY A 405 -37.02 -2.18 -1.63
N HIS A 406 -37.48 -3.04 -2.51
CA HIS A 406 -38.89 -3.34 -2.71
C HIS A 406 -39.11 -4.83 -2.93
N ASP A 407 -40.15 -5.40 -2.32
CA ASP A 407 -40.48 -6.81 -2.41
C ASP A 407 -41.62 -7.05 -3.39
N PHE A 408 -41.38 -7.88 -4.40
CA PHE A 408 -42.40 -8.38 -5.33
C PHE A 408 -42.67 -9.84 -5.03
N ASN A 409 -43.89 -10.16 -4.60
CA ASN A 409 -44.30 -11.50 -4.27
C ASN A 409 -45.34 -12.04 -5.27
N ASN A 410 -45.05 -13.21 -5.86
CA ASN A 410 -45.96 -13.91 -6.77
C ASN A 410 -46.04 -15.40 -6.38
N GLY A 411 -47.03 -15.74 -5.58
CA GLY A 411 -47.19 -17.10 -5.06
C GLY A 411 -46.03 -17.53 -4.16
N ALA A 412 -45.36 -18.59 -4.54
CA ALA A 412 -44.18 -19.11 -3.84
C ALA A 412 -42.89 -18.39 -4.19
N PHE A 413 -42.89 -17.57 -5.23
CA PHE A 413 -41.70 -16.85 -5.70
C PHE A 413 -41.69 -15.42 -5.16
N ALA A 414 -40.52 -14.99 -4.64
CA ALA A 414 -40.29 -13.61 -4.26
C ALA A 414 -39.05 -13.06 -4.98
N PHE A 415 -39.15 -11.80 -5.41
CA PHE A 415 -38.09 -11.04 -6.05
C PHE A 415 -37.94 -9.68 -5.35
N SER A 416 -36.75 -9.40 -4.84
CA SER A 416 -36.46 -8.23 -4.02
C SER A 416 -35.29 -7.45 -4.60
N PRO A 417 -35.51 -6.52 -5.53
CA PRO A 417 -34.48 -5.60 -5.99
C PRO A 417 -34.16 -4.54 -4.92
N TYR A 418 -32.90 -4.10 -4.87
CA TYR A 418 -32.45 -3.11 -3.91
C TYR A 418 -31.25 -2.28 -4.42
N LEU A 419 -31.09 -1.12 -3.78
CA LEU A 419 -29.90 -0.28 -3.89
C LEU A 419 -29.26 -0.21 -2.49
N ARG A 420 -27.93 -0.35 -2.43
CA ARG A 420 -27.17 -0.20 -1.19
C ARG A 420 -26.08 0.84 -1.38
N GLY A 421 -25.91 1.71 -0.38
CA GLY A 421 -24.75 2.57 -0.20
C GLY A 421 -23.97 2.13 1.02
N ALA A 422 -22.66 1.95 0.87
CA ALA A 422 -21.75 1.60 1.95
C ALA A 422 -20.61 2.62 2.06
N TYR A 423 -20.34 3.08 3.26
CA TYR A 423 -19.20 3.93 3.61
C TYR A 423 -18.38 3.25 4.68
N ALA A 424 -17.06 3.24 4.55
CA ALA A 424 -16.17 2.77 5.59
C ALA A 424 -14.93 3.67 5.70
N HIS A 425 -14.51 3.91 6.93
CA HIS A 425 -13.28 4.61 7.29
C HIS A 425 -12.41 3.69 8.15
N LEU A 426 -11.27 3.31 7.60
CA LEU A 426 -10.25 2.50 8.25
C LEU A 426 -9.08 3.38 8.66
N SER A 427 -8.66 3.28 9.91
CA SER A 427 -7.42 3.85 10.43
C SER A 427 -6.53 2.72 10.95
N LEU A 428 -5.31 2.60 10.43
CA LEU A 428 -4.30 1.65 10.89
C LEU A 428 -3.18 2.40 11.59
N ASP A 429 -2.83 1.93 12.79
CA ASP A 429 -1.79 2.55 13.61
C ASP A 429 -0.41 2.35 12.98
N GLY A 430 0.47 3.35 13.18
CA GLY A 430 1.89 3.23 12.89
C GLY A 430 2.57 2.31 13.92
N PHE A 431 3.65 1.67 13.51
CA PHE A 431 4.37 0.74 14.38
C PHE A 431 5.87 0.69 14.07
N THR A 432 6.61 0.12 15.00
CA THR A 432 8.04 -0.19 14.84
C THR A 432 8.23 -1.68 14.99
N GLU A 433 8.90 -2.29 14.02
CA GLU A 433 9.26 -3.71 14.08
C GLU A 433 10.37 -3.97 15.09
N THR A 434 10.37 -5.19 15.62
CA THR A 434 11.45 -5.76 16.46
C THR A 434 11.99 -7.03 15.83
N ILE A 435 13.31 -7.26 15.99
CA ILE A 435 13.98 -8.49 15.57
C ILE A 435 14.70 -9.06 16.80
N ASP A 436 14.29 -10.26 17.23
CA ASP A 436 14.72 -10.90 18.49
C ASP A 436 16.06 -11.65 18.37
N SER A 437 16.87 -11.37 17.35
CA SER A 437 18.11 -12.09 17.05
C SER A 437 19.27 -11.13 16.82
N ASN A 438 20.47 -11.54 17.13
CA ASN A 438 21.73 -10.83 16.84
C ASN A 438 22.46 -11.40 15.59
N ALA A 439 21.84 -12.31 14.84
CA ALA A 439 22.38 -12.81 13.59
C ALA A 439 22.32 -11.74 12.47
N PRO A 440 23.09 -11.88 11.38
CA PRO A 440 23.10 -10.92 10.29
C PRO A 440 21.69 -10.49 9.84
N GLY A 441 21.47 -9.18 9.74
CA GLY A 441 20.19 -8.58 9.35
C GLY A 441 19.33 -8.10 10.52
N PHE A 442 19.77 -8.18 11.77
CA PHE A 442 19.01 -7.70 12.92
C PHE A 442 18.86 -6.17 12.96
N GLY A 443 19.67 -5.43 12.19
CA GLY A 443 19.54 -3.99 11.98
C GLY A 443 18.52 -3.59 10.91
N LEU A 444 17.79 -4.53 10.28
CA LEU A 444 16.87 -4.30 9.16
C LEU A 444 15.40 -4.10 9.58
N ALA A 445 15.14 -3.88 10.87
CA ALA A 445 13.82 -3.52 11.36
C ALA A 445 13.36 -2.18 10.74
N THR A 446 12.05 -2.08 10.44
CA THR A 446 11.45 -0.86 9.89
C THR A 446 10.44 -0.26 10.86
N GLN A 447 10.28 1.05 10.77
CA GLN A 447 9.15 1.79 11.30
C GLN A 447 8.19 2.07 10.16
N VAL A 448 6.91 1.81 10.36
CA VAL A 448 5.82 2.06 9.39
C VAL A 448 4.91 3.13 9.95
N ASP A 449 4.58 4.12 9.14
CA ASP A 449 3.69 5.22 9.56
C ASP A 449 2.23 4.75 9.57
N SER A 450 1.39 5.42 10.37
CA SER A 450 -0.06 5.22 10.36
C SER A 450 -0.64 5.57 8.99
N ARG A 451 -1.75 4.91 8.63
CA ARG A 451 -2.43 5.14 7.35
C ARG A 451 -3.93 5.00 7.48
N THR A 452 -4.65 5.68 6.62
CA THR A 452 -6.11 5.61 6.55
C THR A 452 -6.57 5.17 5.18
N LYS A 453 -7.75 4.55 5.12
CA LYS A 453 -8.44 4.18 3.88
C LYS A 453 -9.90 4.51 4.00
N VAL A 454 -10.45 5.20 3.01
CA VAL A 454 -11.89 5.43 2.87
C VAL A 454 -12.41 4.56 1.73
N THR A 455 -13.57 3.93 1.94
CA THR A 455 -14.28 3.11 0.95
C THR A 455 -15.69 3.66 0.80
N GLU A 456 -16.15 3.87 -0.43
CA GLU A 456 -17.49 4.36 -0.76
C GLU A 456 -18.05 3.47 -1.88
N ILE A 457 -18.95 2.55 -1.55
CA ILE A 457 -19.48 1.56 -2.49
C ILE A 457 -20.97 1.79 -2.71
N GLY A 458 -21.37 1.82 -3.98
CA GLY A 458 -22.76 1.73 -4.42
C GLY A 458 -23.03 0.36 -5.03
N THR A 459 -24.10 -0.29 -4.60
CA THR A 459 -24.49 -1.63 -5.07
C THR A 459 -25.90 -1.61 -5.62
N ILE A 460 -26.11 -2.23 -6.76
CA ILE A 460 -27.41 -2.63 -7.29
C ILE A 460 -27.52 -4.14 -7.11
N GLY A 461 -28.52 -4.60 -6.40
CA GLY A 461 -28.70 -6.00 -6.07
C GLY A 461 -30.12 -6.51 -6.24
N SER A 462 -30.25 -7.82 -6.24
CA SER A 462 -31.54 -8.51 -6.23
C SER A 462 -31.43 -9.82 -5.49
N LEU A 463 -32.41 -10.09 -4.64
CA LEU A 463 -32.61 -11.37 -3.97
C LEU A 463 -33.80 -12.10 -4.59
N PHE A 464 -33.60 -13.35 -4.98
CA PHE A 464 -34.62 -14.25 -5.49
C PHE A 464 -34.83 -15.37 -4.47
N SER A 465 -36.06 -15.70 -4.17
CA SER A 465 -36.35 -16.85 -3.30
C SER A 465 -37.59 -17.61 -3.75
N TYR A 466 -37.61 -18.91 -3.42
CA TYR A 466 -38.73 -19.79 -3.72
C TYR A 466 -39.10 -20.59 -2.47
N THR A 467 -40.35 -20.45 -2.03
CA THR A 467 -40.86 -21.10 -0.83
C THR A 467 -41.47 -22.47 -1.17
N SER A 468 -40.91 -23.54 -0.61
CA SER A 468 -41.37 -24.93 -0.80
C SER A 468 -41.81 -25.53 0.53
N SER A 469 -43.10 -25.86 0.64
CA SER A 469 -43.66 -26.55 1.80
C SER A 469 -43.30 -28.05 1.77
N GLN A 470 -42.75 -28.57 2.87
CA GLN A 470 -42.35 -29.97 3.04
C GLN A 470 -43.12 -30.60 4.21
N ASN A 471 -43.17 -31.91 4.30
CA ASN A 471 -43.84 -32.62 5.38
C ASN A 471 -43.24 -32.34 6.77
N TRP A 472 -41.97 -31.86 6.81
CA TRP A 472 -41.22 -31.56 8.05
C TRP A 472 -41.10 -30.06 8.33
N GLY A 473 -41.58 -29.19 7.44
CA GLY A 473 -41.43 -27.75 7.56
C GLY A 473 -41.42 -27.03 6.22
N VAL A 474 -40.62 -25.95 6.10
CA VAL A 474 -40.51 -25.15 4.89
C VAL A 474 -39.05 -25.04 4.47
N LEU A 475 -38.81 -25.25 3.17
CA LEU A 475 -37.51 -25.08 2.57
C LEU A 475 -37.52 -23.89 1.60
N VAL A 476 -36.49 -23.01 1.67
CA VAL A 476 -36.42 -21.83 0.83
C VAL A 476 -35.03 -21.69 0.22
N PRO A 477 -34.82 -22.26 -0.97
CA PRO A 477 -33.69 -21.87 -1.77
C PRO A 477 -33.78 -20.39 -2.15
N ASN A 478 -32.63 -19.74 -2.14
CA ASN A 478 -32.50 -18.33 -2.55
C ASN A 478 -31.23 -18.12 -3.36
N ALA A 479 -31.23 -17.04 -4.16
CA ALA A 479 -30.09 -16.61 -4.94
C ALA A 479 -29.97 -15.08 -4.85
N ARG A 480 -28.76 -14.57 -4.66
CA ARG A 480 -28.43 -13.16 -4.64
C ARG A 480 -27.51 -12.80 -5.81
N LEU A 481 -27.80 -11.71 -6.46
CA LEU A 481 -26.98 -11.13 -7.52
C LEU A 481 -26.73 -9.68 -7.20
N GLU A 482 -25.50 -9.26 -7.14
CA GLU A 482 -25.10 -7.88 -6.87
C GLU A 482 -24.06 -7.42 -7.90
N TYR A 483 -24.16 -6.14 -8.25
CA TYR A 483 -23.13 -5.40 -8.97
C TYR A 483 -22.76 -4.15 -8.17
N SER A 484 -21.49 -3.99 -7.87
CA SER A 484 -20.97 -2.95 -7.00
C SER A 484 -19.97 -2.07 -7.73
N HIS A 485 -20.01 -0.77 -7.40
CA HIS A 485 -19.05 0.23 -7.86
C HIS A 485 -18.42 0.93 -6.66
N ASP A 486 -17.08 0.89 -6.55
CA ASP A 486 -16.33 1.66 -5.55
C ASP A 486 -15.96 3.03 -6.13
N PHE A 487 -16.45 4.10 -5.50
CA PHE A 487 -16.19 5.49 -5.87
C PHE A 487 -14.84 6.00 -5.37
N ARG A 488 -14.19 5.27 -4.43
CA ARG A 488 -12.93 5.61 -3.77
C ARG A 488 -11.87 4.52 -3.96
N THR A 489 -11.23 4.51 -5.12
CA THR A 489 -10.13 3.60 -5.42
C THR A 489 -8.77 4.30 -5.36
N ASP A 490 -8.57 5.16 -4.38
CA ASP A 490 -7.28 5.84 -4.18
C ASP A 490 -6.17 4.81 -3.96
N PRO A 491 -4.98 5.02 -4.57
CA PRO A 491 -3.84 4.12 -4.35
C PRO A 491 -3.48 4.05 -2.87
N GLN A 492 -3.23 2.84 -2.39
CA GLN A 492 -2.81 2.64 -1.00
C GLN A 492 -1.30 2.84 -0.89
N THR A 493 -0.88 3.76 -0.04
CA THR A 493 0.53 4.07 0.16
C THR A 493 0.98 3.62 1.55
N VAL A 494 2.08 2.88 1.60
CA VAL A 494 2.81 2.54 2.82
C VAL A 494 4.08 3.39 2.85
N VAL A 495 4.23 4.16 3.92
CA VAL A 495 5.43 4.95 4.21
C VAL A 495 6.18 4.29 5.35
N SER A 496 7.44 3.99 5.14
CA SER A 496 8.28 3.36 6.15
C SER A 496 9.70 3.90 6.12
N ARG A 497 10.51 3.52 7.11
CA ARG A 497 11.93 3.84 7.19
C ARG A 497 12.67 2.77 7.99
N PHE A 498 13.95 2.59 7.75
CA PHE A 498 14.77 1.72 8.62
C PHE A 498 14.98 2.38 9.98
N VAL A 499 14.75 1.62 11.05
CA VAL A 499 14.98 2.11 12.43
C VAL A 499 16.44 2.50 12.66
N SER A 500 17.37 1.78 12.02
CA SER A 500 18.81 1.99 12.13
C SER A 500 19.33 3.13 11.25
N ASP A 501 18.50 3.71 10.37
CA ASP A 501 18.89 4.83 9.49
C ASP A 501 18.89 6.16 10.25
N PRO A 502 20.06 6.80 10.46
CA PRO A 502 20.14 8.09 11.15
C PRO A 502 19.53 9.24 10.33
N THR A 503 19.39 9.08 9.01
CA THR A 503 18.83 10.08 8.12
C THR A 503 17.30 10.04 8.07
N GLN A 504 16.69 8.97 8.59
CA GLN A 504 15.25 8.75 8.57
C GLN A 504 14.66 8.80 7.14
N THR A 505 15.42 8.32 6.16
CA THR A 505 15.01 8.31 4.76
C THR A 505 13.76 7.48 4.57
N VAL A 506 12.72 8.07 3.97
CA VAL A 506 11.44 7.40 3.76
C VAL A 506 11.50 6.44 2.57
N ILE A 507 10.90 5.28 2.76
CA ILE A 507 10.60 4.28 1.73
C ILE A 507 9.10 4.39 1.47
N VAL A 508 8.74 4.84 0.27
CA VAL A 508 7.33 5.01 -0.13
C VAL A 508 6.97 3.93 -1.13
N VAL A 509 6.00 3.10 -0.77
CA VAL A 509 5.48 2.06 -1.65
C VAL A 509 3.99 2.30 -1.86
N THR A 510 3.60 2.48 -3.11
CA THR A 510 2.21 2.71 -3.49
C THR A 510 1.67 1.49 -4.23
N ASP A 511 0.61 0.89 -3.70
CA ASP A 511 -0.14 -0.17 -4.39
C ASP A 511 -1.04 0.47 -5.45
N PRO A 512 -1.08 -0.04 -6.68
CA PRO A 512 -1.94 0.49 -7.72
C PRO A 512 -3.41 0.41 -7.30
N ARG A 513 -4.24 1.19 -7.99
CA ARG A 513 -5.67 1.26 -7.75
C ARG A 513 -6.31 -0.12 -7.83
N LEU A 514 -7.22 -0.40 -6.91
CA LEU A 514 -8.13 -1.53 -6.99
C LEU A 514 -9.14 -1.33 -8.13
N ASP A 515 -9.74 -2.42 -8.60
CA ASP A 515 -10.82 -2.34 -9.57
C ASP A 515 -12.02 -1.59 -8.98
N HIS A 516 -12.62 -0.71 -9.78
CA HIS A 516 -13.82 0.04 -9.38
C HIS A 516 -15.07 -0.84 -9.32
N ASN A 517 -15.11 -1.92 -10.11
CA ASN A 517 -16.32 -2.69 -10.32
C ASN A 517 -16.08 -4.15 -9.95
N PHE A 518 -17.03 -4.71 -9.24
CA PHE A 518 -17.05 -6.13 -8.91
C PHE A 518 -18.49 -6.63 -8.83
N TYR A 519 -18.65 -7.95 -8.84
CA TYR A 519 -19.96 -8.58 -8.71
C TYR A 519 -19.92 -9.66 -7.65
N GLU A 520 -21.09 -9.93 -7.07
CA GLU A 520 -21.28 -10.99 -6.09
C GLU A 520 -22.44 -11.89 -6.53
N ILE A 521 -22.21 -13.19 -6.45
CA ILE A 521 -23.21 -14.23 -6.69
C ILE A 521 -23.34 -15.05 -5.42
N GLY A 522 -24.52 -15.02 -4.80
CA GLY A 522 -24.85 -15.79 -3.61
C GLY A 522 -25.87 -16.88 -3.90
N LEU A 523 -25.70 -18.04 -3.29
CA LEU A 523 -26.69 -19.13 -3.26
C LEU A 523 -26.92 -19.54 -1.81
N GLY A 524 -28.18 -19.60 -1.40
CA GLY A 524 -28.55 -19.93 -0.03
C GLY A 524 -29.68 -20.95 0.06
N LEU A 525 -29.74 -21.61 1.19
CA LEU A 525 -30.79 -22.55 1.53
C LEU A 525 -31.21 -22.31 2.98
N ASN A 526 -32.47 -21.93 3.17
CA ASN A 526 -33.06 -21.77 4.50
C ASN A 526 -34.03 -22.90 4.76
N ALA A 527 -34.04 -23.44 5.99
CA ALA A 527 -34.93 -24.48 6.46
C ALA A 527 -35.63 -24.02 7.73
N VAL A 528 -36.93 -24.22 7.79
CA VAL A 528 -37.78 -23.90 8.93
C VAL A 528 -38.46 -25.15 9.42
N TRP A 529 -38.30 -25.46 10.69
CA TRP A 529 -38.92 -26.60 11.37
C TRP A 529 -40.04 -26.16 12.28
N PRO A 530 -40.95 -27.05 12.63
CA PRO A 530 -41.95 -26.77 13.67
C PRO A 530 -41.30 -26.30 14.98
N GLN A 531 -42.06 -25.59 15.83
CA GLN A 531 -41.61 -25.06 17.10
C GLN A 531 -40.59 -23.92 17.02
N GLY A 532 -40.65 -23.10 15.97
CA GLY A 532 -39.84 -21.90 15.84
C GLY A 532 -38.33 -22.16 15.67
N ARG A 533 -37.95 -23.33 15.21
CA ARG A 533 -36.55 -23.66 14.89
C ARG A 533 -36.27 -23.39 13.45
N SER A 534 -35.07 -22.90 13.16
CA SER A 534 -34.65 -22.68 11.80
C SER A 534 -33.14 -22.57 11.66
N GLY A 535 -32.64 -22.86 10.46
CA GLY A 535 -31.26 -22.71 10.12
C GLY A 535 -31.08 -22.34 8.65
N TYR A 536 -29.94 -21.77 8.34
CA TYR A 536 -29.57 -21.50 6.96
C TYR A 536 -28.10 -21.79 6.72
N ILE A 537 -27.79 -22.02 5.44
CA ILE A 537 -26.44 -22.05 4.89
C ILE A 537 -26.45 -21.20 3.62
N ALA A 538 -25.36 -20.49 3.35
CA ALA A 538 -25.18 -19.74 2.12
C ALA A 538 -23.72 -19.83 1.65
N TYR A 539 -23.55 -19.71 0.35
CA TYR A 539 -22.26 -19.57 -0.31
C TYR A 539 -22.28 -18.34 -1.20
N GLU A 540 -21.22 -17.55 -1.18
CA GLU A 540 -21.04 -16.35 -1.97
C GLU A 540 -19.69 -16.35 -2.66
N TYR A 541 -19.71 -15.94 -3.92
CA TYR A 541 -18.53 -15.72 -4.74
C TYR A 541 -18.44 -14.27 -5.16
N ILE A 542 -17.29 -13.65 -4.94
CA ILE A 542 -17.00 -12.28 -5.39
C ILE A 542 -15.99 -12.37 -6.53
N GLY A 543 -16.36 -11.79 -7.67
CA GLY A 543 -15.56 -11.75 -8.88
C GLY A 543 -15.49 -10.35 -9.50
N GLY A 544 -14.67 -10.21 -10.55
CA GLY A 544 -14.45 -8.93 -11.22
C GLY A 544 -13.26 -8.15 -10.64
N LEU A 545 -12.56 -8.68 -9.63
CA LEU A 545 -11.35 -8.09 -9.07
C LEU A 545 -10.12 -8.69 -9.76
N THR A 546 -9.24 -7.82 -10.28
CA THR A 546 -8.01 -8.24 -10.95
C THR A 546 -7.05 -8.92 -9.97
N GLY A 547 -6.71 -10.18 -10.26
CA GLY A 547 -5.79 -10.95 -9.44
C GLY A 547 -6.33 -11.31 -8.05
N ALA A 548 -7.66 -11.26 -7.81
CA ALA A 548 -8.27 -11.65 -6.55
C ALA A 548 -9.49 -12.57 -6.76
N HIS A 549 -9.61 -13.57 -5.89
CA HIS A 549 -10.76 -14.47 -5.81
C HIS A 549 -11.17 -14.60 -4.34
N LEU A 550 -12.44 -14.36 -4.07
CA LEU A 550 -12.99 -14.42 -2.72
C LEU A 550 -14.21 -15.31 -2.68
N ASN A 551 -14.25 -16.19 -1.67
CA ASN A 551 -15.38 -17.07 -1.39
C ASN A 551 -15.79 -16.90 0.06
N ARG A 552 -17.10 -16.98 0.33
CA ARG A 552 -17.66 -16.90 1.67
C ARG A 552 -18.67 -18.04 1.87
N PHE A 553 -18.67 -18.59 3.07
CA PHE A 553 -19.64 -19.59 3.51
C PHE A 553 -20.25 -19.08 4.80
N GLU A 554 -21.58 -18.97 4.81
CA GLU A 554 -22.34 -18.52 5.95
C GLU A 554 -23.19 -19.65 6.51
N ALA A 555 -23.36 -19.69 7.81
CA ALA A 555 -24.32 -20.52 8.48
C ALA A 555 -24.93 -19.78 9.66
N GLY A 556 -26.21 -19.99 9.89
CA GLY A 556 -26.92 -19.44 11.03
C GLY A 556 -27.94 -20.44 11.55
N PHE A 557 -28.23 -20.34 12.86
CA PHE A 557 -29.21 -21.18 13.54
C PHE A 557 -30.06 -20.34 14.47
N ARG A 558 -31.31 -20.81 14.70
CA ARG A 558 -32.32 -20.13 15.48
C ARG A 558 -33.12 -21.09 16.34
N ILE A 559 -33.47 -20.63 17.56
CA ILE A 559 -34.46 -21.25 18.43
C ILE A 559 -35.38 -20.17 18.96
N GLU A 560 -36.71 -20.35 18.89
CA GLU A 560 -37.68 -19.57 19.64
C GLU A 560 -37.89 -20.23 21.03
N PHE A 561 -37.99 -19.41 22.07
CA PHE A 561 -38.27 -19.84 23.42
C PHE A 561 -39.68 -19.41 23.82
#